data_7dcb09845da5d6fdef5be1225e46559e
#
_entry.id   7dcb09845da5d6fdef5be1225e46559e
#
_cell.length_a   1.000
_cell.length_b   1.000
_cell.length_c   1.000
_cell.angle_alpha   90.00
_cell.angle_beta   90.00
_cell.angle_gamma   90.00
#
_symmetry.space_group_name_H-M   'P 1'
#
loop_
_entity.id
_entity.type
_entity.pdbx_description
1 polymer ?
#
loop_
_entity_poly.entity_id
_entity_poly.type
_entity_poly.pdbx_seq_one_letter_code
_entity_poly.pdbx_strand_id
1 'polypeptide(L)' 'MQVGDIVRHFLTEQIGIVLEVRGDIGAHVLWTTQGLSLFGPGNKEWCGEKSLTLLTIA' A
#
# COMPACT_ATOMS: atom_id res chain seq x y z
N MET A 1 -7.71 8.50 1.26
CA MET A 1 -7.08 7.45 0.42
C MET A 1 -8.15 6.84 -0.47
N GLN A 2 -7.82 6.59 -1.71
CA GLN A 2 -8.78 6.05 -2.67
C GLN A 2 -8.09 5.12 -3.66
N VAL A 3 -8.88 4.33 -4.36
CA VAL A 3 -8.39 3.38 -5.38
C VAL A 3 -7.55 4.13 -6.41
N GLY A 4 -6.38 3.56 -6.74
CA GLY A 4 -5.43 4.17 -7.68
C GLY A 4 -4.35 5.00 -7.02
N ASP A 5 -4.48 5.31 -5.74
CA ASP A 5 -3.45 6.07 -5.02
C ASP A 5 -2.15 5.29 -4.93
N ILE A 6 -1.03 6.00 -4.98
CA ILE A 6 0.30 5.43 -4.77
C ILE A 6 0.66 5.65 -3.30
N VAL A 7 1.04 4.57 -2.63
CA VAL A 7 1.34 4.59 -1.20
C VAL A 7 2.66 3.90 -0.89
N ARG A 8 3.23 4.21 0.28
CA ARG A 8 4.43 3.56 0.79
C ARG A 8 4.15 3.03 2.19
N HIS A 9 4.59 1.79 2.46
CA HIS A 9 4.48 1.21 3.79
C HIS A 9 5.61 1.72 4.68
N PHE A 10 5.29 2.12 5.90
CA PHE A 10 6.26 2.76 6.80
C PHE A 10 7.34 1.79 7.30
N LEU A 11 7.04 0.51 7.42
CA LEU A 11 8.01 -0.50 7.90
C LEU A 11 8.83 -1.11 6.78
N THR A 12 8.18 -1.52 5.70
CA THR A 12 8.84 -2.26 4.63
C THR A 12 9.40 -1.36 3.55
N GLU A 13 8.99 -0.10 3.52
CA GLU A 13 9.34 0.87 2.49
C GLU A 13 8.90 0.44 1.09
N GLN A 14 7.99 -0.54 1.01
CA GLN A 14 7.41 -0.95 -0.26
C GLN A 14 6.51 0.16 -0.78
N ILE A 15 6.52 0.32 -2.11
CA ILE A 15 5.62 1.23 -2.80
C ILE A 15 4.58 0.39 -3.53
N GLY A 16 3.33 0.79 -3.46
CA GLY A 16 2.25 0.06 -4.05
C GLY A 16 1.10 0.93 -4.51
N ILE A 17 0.12 0.28 -5.12
CA ILE A 17 -1.09 0.92 -5.64
C ILE A 17 -2.28 0.40 -4.86
N VAL A 18 -3.16 1.31 -4.44
CA VAL A 18 -4.38 0.97 -3.73
C VAL A 18 -5.38 0.37 -4.70
N LEU A 19 -5.80 -0.87 -4.43
CA LEU A 19 -6.77 -1.60 -5.25
C LEU A 19 -8.19 -1.45 -4.71
N GLU A 20 -8.35 -1.36 -3.39
CA GLU A 20 -9.64 -1.26 -2.74
C GLU A 20 -9.47 -0.58 -1.38
N VAL A 21 -10.48 0.14 -0.93
CA VAL A 21 -10.46 0.77 0.39
C VAL A 21 -11.71 0.33 1.15
N ARG A 22 -11.52 -0.13 2.39
CA ARG A 22 -12.60 -0.47 3.30
C ARG A 22 -12.35 0.20 4.64
N GLY A 23 -13.32 0.98 5.11
CA GLY A 23 -13.17 1.76 6.32
C GLY A 23 -12.90 0.94 7.58
N ASP A 24 -13.36 -0.31 7.60
CA ASP A 24 -13.21 -1.21 8.75
C ASP A 24 -11.92 -2.04 8.71
N ILE A 25 -11.27 -2.15 7.55
CA ILE A 25 -10.09 -2.99 7.37
C ILE A 25 -8.85 -2.15 7.00
N GLY A 26 -9.02 -1.18 6.13
CA GLY A 26 -7.95 -0.36 5.58
C GLY A 26 -7.91 -0.41 4.07
N ALA A 27 -6.72 -0.49 3.50
CA ALA A 27 -6.54 -0.49 2.05
C ALA A 27 -5.92 -1.81 1.58
N HIS A 28 -6.45 -2.33 0.49
CA HIS A 28 -5.87 -3.48 -0.20
C HIS A 28 -4.87 -2.95 -1.22
N VAL A 29 -3.60 -3.29 -1.06
CA VAL A 29 -2.50 -2.70 -1.81
C VAL A 29 -1.77 -3.77 -2.61
N LEU A 30 -1.50 -3.47 -3.87
CA LEU A 30 -0.62 -4.27 -4.73
C LEU A 30 0.77 -3.64 -4.68
N TRP A 31 1.71 -4.36 -4.11
CA TRP A 31 3.08 -3.87 -3.98
C TRP A 31 3.81 -3.94 -5.32
N THR A 32 4.43 -2.84 -5.73
CA THR A 32 5.17 -2.76 -6.99
C THR A 32 6.68 -2.79 -6.79
N THR A 33 7.15 -2.65 -5.54
CA THR A 33 8.57 -2.76 -5.21
C THR A 33 8.74 -3.73 -4.05
N GLN A 34 9.95 -4.25 -3.87
CA GLN A 34 10.23 -5.15 -2.77
C GLN A 34 10.48 -4.43 -1.45
N GLY A 35 11.13 -3.26 -1.50
CA GLY A 35 11.53 -2.56 -0.29
C GLY A 35 12.35 -3.44 0.63
N LEU A 36 12.00 -3.43 1.93
CA LEU A 36 12.67 -4.23 2.95
C LEU A 36 11.89 -5.50 3.28
N SER A 37 10.86 -5.82 2.51
CA SER A 37 10.00 -6.98 2.75
C SER A 37 10.62 -8.26 2.19
N LEU A 38 10.25 -9.39 2.81
CA LEU A 38 10.58 -10.71 2.27
C LEU A 38 9.70 -11.06 1.06
N PHE A 39 8.58 -10.36 0.92
CA PHE A 39 7.63 -10.57 -0.18
C PHE A 39 7.89 -9.51 -1.25
N GLY A 40 8.18 -9.96 -2.45
CA GLY A 40 8.53 -9.09 -3.55
C GLY A 40 7.35 -8.44 -4.24
N PRO A 41 7.62 -7.76 -5.39
CA PRO A 41 6.58 -7.14 -6.19
C PRO A 41 5.51 -8.13 -6.64
N GLY A 42 4.27 -7.64 -6.79
CA GLY A 42 3.14 -8.47 -7.17
C GLY A 42 2.36 -9.03 -6.01
N ASN A 43 2.88 -8.90 -4.79
CA ASN A 43 2.18 -9.33 -3.60
C ASN A 43 1.08 -8.33 -3.25
N LYS A 44 -0.06 -8.84 -2.78
CA LYS A 44 -1.19 -8.01 -2.35
C LYS A 44 -1.42 -8.21 -0.87
N GLU A 45 -1.71 -7.15 -0.14
CA GLU A 45 -2.09 -7.31 1.26
C GLU A 45 -2.97 -6.16 1.74
N TRP A 46 -3.75 -6.44 2.77
CA TRP A 46 -4.57 -5.45 3.45
C TRP A 46 -3.74 -4.76 4.52
N CYS A 47 -3.71 -3.44 4.47
CA CYS A 47 -2.95 -2.63 5.42
C CYS A 47 -3.85 -1.57 6.03
N GLY A 48 -3.72 -1.33 7.33
CA GLY A 48 -4.36 -0.18 7.95
C GLY A 48 -3.82 1.11 7.34
N GLU A 49 -4.68 2.10 7.16
CA GLU A 49 -4.27 3.36 6.53
C GLU A 49 -3.15 4.06 7.29
N LYS A 50 -3.07 3.84 8.62
CA LYS A 50 -2.00 4.43 9.44
C LYS A 50 -0.62 3.88 9.10
N SER A 51 -0.55 2.72 8.47
CA SER A 51 0.71 2.11 8.06
C SER A 51 1.18 2.63 6.70
N LEU A 52 0.38 3.42 6.03
CA LEU A 52 0.61 3.86 4.66
C LEU A 52 0.82 5.36 4.59
N THR A 53 1.81 5.77 3.80
CA THR A 53 2.04 7.17 3.48
C THR A 53 1.58 7.40 2.05
N LEU A 54 0.69 8.35 1.86
CA LEU A 54 0.17 8.70 0.53
C LEU A 54 1.25 9.46 -0.25
N LEU A 55 1.60 8.93 -1.41
CA LEU A 55 2.59 9.55 -2.30
C LEU A 55 1.96 10.24 -3.49
N THR A 56 0.72 9.85 -3.83
CA THR A 56 0.02 10.46 -4.96
C THR A 56 -0.43 11.87 -4.59
N ILE A 57 -0.16 12.81 -5.46
CA ILE A 57 -0.66 14.18 -5.32
C ILE A 57 -1.81 14.33 -6.31
N ALA A 58 -2.99 14.51 -5.76
CA ALA A 58 -4.18 14.69 -6.58
C ALA A 58 -4.19 16.08 -7.22
#